data_582e1ee439e37198c182cf14fbdfbc8f
#
_entry.id   582e1ee439e37198c182cf14fbdfbc8f
#
_cell.length_a   1.000
_cell.length_b   1.000
_cell.length_c   1.000
_cell.angle_alpha   90.00
_cell.angle_beta   90.00
_cell.angle_gamma   90.00
#
_symmetry.space_group_name_H-M   'P 1'
#
loop_
_entity.id
_entity.type
_entity.pdbx_description
1 polymer ?
#
loop_
_entity_poly.entity_id
_entity_poly.type
_entity_poly.pdbx_seq_one_letter_code
_entity_poly.pdbx_strand_id
1 'polypeptide(L)'
;MIKLVVFDLDNVIIDGEAIDEIGKLANVEDEIAEITEKAMQGEIDFETSIKDRVKLLEGTSIEDIQKVADELPLMNGAEDTIARLKEEGLDVAIISGSFDVVAQTVKDKLGIENAYTNSFTVEDGKLTGEVTGPLVSGSKLDVLKEHIEGNDTSLEEVVAVGDGANDISMIESAGIGIAFNAKDSVKEKADVVVDEKDLTKVLDEIINQLSTDVVEDDETEQVEEAEDAEESTEKAEKPKKDGLPESDFVLADTMEGVRKQKDEKEAEIAKVTEEREEFNRIAKEQRKIRDELNASLKENLNKAIEFRNERNEINKKVEEAKKARNEANNKIRNLEWSSGKRDKIKIENEIKKIDKIIET
;
A
#
# COMPACT_ATOMS: atom_id res chain seq x y z
N MET A 1 7.09 -8.34 8.32
CA MET A 1 7.42 -8.36 6.85
C MET A 1 6.14 -8.29 6.06
N ILE A 2 6.06 -7.48 5.00
CA ILE A 2 4.87 -7.37 4.13
C ILE A 2 4.68 -8.65 3.33
N LYS A 3 3.43 -9.09 3.18
CA LYS A 3 3.03 -10.29 2.42
C LYS A 3 2.03 -9.97 1.32
N LEU A 4 1.20 -8.94 1.50
CA LEU A 4 0.09 -8.61 0.62
C LEU A 4 0.07 -7.13 0.27
N VAL A 5 -0.15 -6.81 -1.00
CA VAL A 5 -0.45 -5.45 -1.46
C VAL A 5 -1.86 -5.40 -2.03
N VAL A 6 -2.70 -4.54 -1.48
CA VAL A 6 -4.10 -4.37 -1.90
C VAL A 6 -4.26 -3.02 -2.56
N PHE A 7 -4.81 -3.03 -3.75
CA PHE A 7 -5.08 -1.83 -4.54
C PHE A 7 -6.59 -1.58 -4.69
N ASP A 8 -6.99 -0.31 -4.69
CA ASP A 8 -8.21 0.08 -5.37
C ASP A 8 -8.04 -0.07 -6.89
N LEU A 9 -9.13 -0.03 -7.63
CA LEU A 9 -9.14 -0.20 -9.09
C LEU A 9 -9.22 1.16 -9.81
N ASP A 10 -10.32 1.88 -9.60
CA ASP A 10 -10.59 3.17 -10.27
C ASP A 10 -9.59 4.23 -9.78
N ASN A 11 -9.02 5.01 -10.70
CA ASN A 11 -7.96 6.02 -10.47
C ASN A 11 -6.68 5.51 -9.80
N VAL A 12 -6.54 4.18 -9.57
CA VAL A 12 -5.36 3.55 -8.99
C VAL A 12 -4.72 2.59 -9.99
N ILE A 13 -5.36 1.46 -10.34
CA ILE A 13 -4.84 0.53 -11.36
C ILE A 13 -5.27 0.95 -12.76
N ILE A 14 -6.49 1.49 -12.92
CA ILE A 14 -6.94 2.12 -14.16
C ILE A 14 -6.89 3.65 -14.04
N ASP A 15 -6.58 4.34 -15.13
CA ASP A 15 -6.55 5.81 -15.18
C ASP A 15 -7.92 6.33 -15.57
N GLY A 16 -8.86 6.33 -14.61
CA GLY A 16 -10.23 6.81 -14.75
C GLY A 16 -11.22 6.05 -13.86
N GLU A 17 -12.49 6.43 -13.96
CA GLU A 17 -13.64 5.84 -13.28
C GLU A 17 -14.42 4.97 -14.27
N ALA A 18 -14.51 3.67 -13.98
CA ALA A 18 -15.22 2.73 -14.87
C ALA A 18 -16.68 3.10 -15.09
N ILE A 19 -17.37 3.55 -14.04
CA ILE A 19 -18.80 3.89 -14.14
C ILE A 19 -19.05 5.12 -15.02
N ASP A 20 -18.12 6.06 -15.08
CA ASP A 20 -18.24 7.26 -15.94
C ASP A 20 -18.14 6.87 -17.41
N GLU A 21 -17.20 5.99 -17.77
CA GLU A 21 -17.04 5.49 -19.14
C GLU A 21 -18.25 4.65 -19.58
N ILE A 22 -18.79 3.83 -18.68
CA ILE A 22 -20.04 3.09 -18.92
C ILE A 22 -21.23 4.06 -19.04
N GLY A 23 -21.24 5.14 -18.27
CA GLY A 23 -22.24 6.21 -18.35
C GLY A 23 -22.27 6.89 -19.70
N LYS A 24 -21.10 7.15 -20.31
CA LYS A 24 -21.00 7.67 -21.68
C LYS A 24 -21.63 6.75 -22.70
N LEU A 25 -21.42 5.42 -22.56
CA LEU A 25 -22.05 4.42 -23.42
C LEU A 25 -23.58 4.47 -23.33
N ALA A 26 -24.13 4.68 -22.14
CA ALA A 26 -25.57 4.78 -21.90
C ALA A 26 -26.15 6.18 -22.15
N ASN A 27 -25.33 7.20 -22.42
CA ASN A 27 -25.69 8.62 -22.53
C ASN A 27 -26.30 9.20 -21.24
N VAL A 28 -25.78 8.82 -20.08
CA VAL A 28 -26.21 9.25 -18.73
C VAL A 28 -25.02 9.77 -17.89
N GLU A 29 -23.96 10.24 -18.54
CA GLU A 29 -22.73 10.71 -17.91
C GLU A 29 -22.99 11.89 -16.94
N ASP A 30 -23.79 12.87 -17.37
CA ASP A 30 -24.10 14.06 -16.57
C ASP A 30 -24.90 13.69 -15.31
N GLU A 31 -25.86 12.77 -15.42
CA GLU A 31 -26.68 12.29 -14.30
C GLU A 31 -25.83 11.47 -13.31
N ILE A 32 -24.90 10.65 -13.80
CA ILE A 32 -23.96 9.91 -12.94
C ILE A 32 -23.06 10.86 -12.19
N ALA A 33 -22.52 11.88 -12.87
CA ALA A 33 -21.66 12.90 -12.26
C ALA A 33 -22.39 13.66 -11.14
N GLU A 34 -23.67 14.04 -11.35
CA GLU A 34 -24.48 14.71 -10.33
C GLU A 34 -24.67 13.82 -9.07
N ILE A 35 -24.94 12.53 -9.24
CA ILE A 35 -25.08 11.58 -8.10
C ILE A 35 -23.74 11.41 -7.36
N THR A 36 -22.65 11.32 -8.11
CA THR A 36 -21.29 11.22 -7.56
C THR A 36 -20.97 12.44 -6.71
N GLU A 37 -21.30 13.67 -7.20
CA GLU A 37 -21.07 14.90 -6.47
C GLU A 37 -21.86 14.95 -5.15
N LYS A 38 -23.13 14.55 -5.17
CA LYS A 38 -23.97 14.45 -3.95
C LYS A 38 -23.37 13.50 -2.91
N ALA A 39 -22.84 12.36 -3.37
CA ALA A 39 -22.19 11.41 -2.48
C ALA A 39 -20.88 12.00 -1.88
N MET A 40 -20.10 12.70 -2.68
CA MET A 40 -18.88 13.39 -2.23
C MET A 40 -19.14 14.51 -1.23
N GLN A 41 -20.29 15.19 -1.33
CA GLN A 41 -20.73 16.22 -0.40
C GLN A 41 -21.35 15.63 0.88
N GLY A 42 -21.52 14.28 0.94
CA GLY A 42 -22.13 13.59 2.07
C GLY A 42 -23.65 13.75 2.15
N GLU A 43 -24.30 14.19 1.07
CA GLU A 43 -25.76 14.31 0.98
C GLU A 43 -26.43 12.94 0.90
N ILE A 44 -25.78 11.97 0.25
CA ILE A 44 -26.20 10.57 0.13
C ILE A 44 -25.03 9.66 0.54
N ASP A 45 -25.33 8.46 1.05
CA ASP A 45 -24.32 7.46 1.36
C ASP A 45 -23.87 6.70 0.11
N PHE A 46 -22.78 5.94 0.24
CA PHE A 46 -22.21 5.17 -0.88
C PHE A 46 -23.19 4.14 -1.44
N GLU A 47 -23.93 3.42 -0.58
CA GLU A 47 -24.89 2.41 -0.99
C GLU A 47 -26.00 3.01 -1.88
N THR A 48 -26.55 4.14 -1.46
CA THR A 48 -27.56 4.89 -2.24
C THR A 48 -26.94 5.36 -3.56
N SER A 49 -25.76 5.94 -3.51
CA SER A 49 -25.07 6.45 -4.69
C SER A 49 -24.80 5.39 -5.74
N ILE A 50 -24.25 4.22 -5.35
CA ILE A 50 -23.95 3.17 -6.33
C ILE A 50 -25.22 2.58 -6.93
N LYS A 51 -26.27 2.39 -6.14
CA LYS A 51 -27.57 1.89 -6.63
C LYS A 51 -28.22 2.85 -7.61
N ASP A 52 -28.24 4.14 -7.31
CA ASP A 52 -28.85 5.15 -8.16
C ASP A 52 -28.09 5.30 -9.48
N ARG A 53 -26.74 5.26 -9.45
CA ARG A 53 -25.92 5.31 -10.67
C ARG A 53 -26.12 4.07 -11.55
N VAL A 54 -26.13 2.86 -10.94
CA VAL A 54 -26.33 1.62 -11.71
C VAL A 54 -27.74 1.53 -12.29
N LYS A 55 -28.75 2.08 -11.62
CA LYS A 55 -30.11 2.15 -12.12
C LYS A 55 -30.21 2.94 -13.42
N LEU A 56 -29.41 3.98 -13.60
CA LEU A 56 -29.36 4.76 -14.85
C LEU A 56 -28.83 3.94 -16.03
N LEU A 57 -28.10 2.85 -15.76
CA LEU A 57 -27.53 1.96 -16.77
C LEU A 57 -28.48 0.84 -17.21
N GLU A 58 -29.73 0.78 -16.71
CA GLU A 58 -30.71 -0.22 -17.07
C GLU A 58 -30.89 -0.36 -18.59
N GLY A 59 -30.87 -1.57 -19.10
CA GLY A 59 -31.01 -1.88 -20.53
C GLY A 59 -29.71 -1.79 -21.35
N THR A 60 -28.60 -1.35 -20.76
CA THR A 60 -27.29 -1.35 -21.42
C THR A 60 -26.79 -2.78 -21.64
N SER A 61 -26.19 -3.04 -22.81
CA SER A 61 -25.64 -4.35 -23.17
C SER A 61 -24.40 -4.68 -22.38
N ILE A 62 -24.34 -5.86 -21.74
CA ILE A 62 -23.12 -6.32 -21.05
C ILE A 62 -21.95 -6.54 -22.02
N GLU A 63 -22.21 -6.89 -23.29
CA GLU A 63 -21.18 -7.02 -24.30
C GLU A 63 -20.54 -5.66 -24.65
N ASP A 64 -21.32 -4.58 -24.63
CA ASP A 64 -20.80 -3.24 -24.91
C ASP A 64 -20.03 -2.70 -23.68
N ILE A 65 -20.48 -3.03 -22.46
CA ILE A 65 -19.72 -2.74 -21.23
C ILE A 65 -18.39 -3.49 -21.22
N GLN A 66 -18.36 -4.75 -21.68
CA GLN A 66 -17.09 -5.49 -21.81
C GLN A 66 -16.10 -4.77 -22.75
N LYS A 67 -16.57 -4.22 -23.88
CA LYS A 67 -15.70 -3.45 -24.78
C LYS A 67 -15.13 -2.19 -24.09
N VAL A 68 -15.96 -1.49 -23.30
CA VAL A 68 -15.47 -0.36 -22.49
C VAL A 68 -14.41 -0.83 -21.52
N ALA A 69 -14.63 -1.93 -20.80
CA ALA A 69 -13.65 -2.50 -19.87
C ALA A 69 -12.34 -2.87 -20.56
N ASP A 70 -12.39 -3.42 -21.77
CA ASP A 70 -11.22 -3.79 -22.56
C ASP A 70 -10.40 -2.56 -23.00
N GLU A 71 -11.06 -1.42 -23.23
CA GLU A 71 -10.47 -0.16 -23.70
C GLU A 71 -9.98 0.74 -22.55
N LEU A 72 -10.39 0.50 -21.30
CA LEU A 72 -9.96 1.31 -20.15
C LEU A 72 -8.43 1.30 -20.05
N PRO A 73 -7.80 2.50 -19.98
CA PRO A 73 -6.36 2.61 -19.86
C PRO A 73 -5.88 2.17 -18.47
N LEU A 74 -4.81 1.39 -18.44
CA LEU A 74 -4.10 1.15 -17.18
C LEU A 74 -3.36 2.40 -16.73
N MET A 75 -3.24 2.59 -15.42
CA MET A 75 -2.41 3.64 -14.84
C MET A 75 -0.95 3.46 -15.29
N ASN A 76 -0.27 4.57 -15.50
CA ASN A 76 1.15 4.53 -15.84
C ASN A 76 1.93 3.69 -14.81
N GLY A 77 2.77 2.76 -15.30
CA GLY A 77 3.56 1.88 -14.47
C GLY A 77 2.81 0.72 -13.80
N ALA A 78 1.50 0.52 -14.07
CA ALA A 78 0.72 -0.55 -13.42
C ALA A 78 1.25 -1.95 -13.75
N GLU A 79 1.56 -2.23 -15.03
CA GLU A 79 2.09 -3.53 -15.46
C GLU A 79 3.43 -3.84 -14.77
N ASP A 80 4.36 -2.89 -14.80
CA ASP A 80 5.69 -3.05 -14.20
C ASP A 80 5.60 -3.21 -12.67
N THR A 81 4.74 -2.43 -12.02
CA THR A 81 4.54 -2.48 -10.56
C THR A 81 4.00 -3.83 -10.13
N ILE A 82 2.91 -4.30 -10.75
CA ILE A 82 2.30 -5.59 -10.38
C ILE A 82 3.24 -6.75 -10.67
N ALA A 83 3.93 -6.73 -11.83
CA ALA A 83 4.91 -7.76 -12.17
C ALA A 83 6.04 -7.81 -11.14
N ARG A 84 6.58 -6.66 -10.75
CA ARG A 84 7.67 -6.56 -9.79
C ARG A 84 7.28 -6.99 -8.38
N LEU A 85 6.11 -6.59 -7.89
CA LEU A 85 5.60 -7.04 -6.58
C LEU A 85 5.49 -8.56 -6.51
N LYS A 86 5.02 -9.19 -7.58
CA LYS A 86 4.93 -10.65 -7.68
C LYS A 86 6.31 -11.33 -7.77
N GLU A 87 7.29 -10.72 -8.43
CA GLU A 87 8.68 -11.19 -8.43
C GLU A 87 9.33 -11.15 -7.05
N GLU A 88 8.96 -10.16 -6.22
CA GLU A 88 9.38 -10.07 -4.81
C GLU A 88 8.62 -11.05 -3.91
N GLY A 89 7.72 -11.87 -4.45
CA GLY A 89 6.97 -12.89 -3.71
C GLY A 89 5.79 -12.34 -2.92
N LEU A 90 5.33 -11.13 -3.24
CA LEU A 90 4.16 -10.52 -2.61
C LEU A 90 2.87 -10.94 -3.30
N ASP A 91 1.85 -11.24 -2.52
CA ASP A 91 0.49 -11.39 -3.03
C ASP A 91 -0.08 -10.03 -3.42
N VAL A 92 -0.87 -10.01 -4.49
CA VAL A 92 -1.55 -8.80 -4.95
C VAL A 92 -3.05 -9.06 -5.08
N ALA A 93 -3.87 -8.15 -4.52
CA ALA A 93 -5.31 -8.22 -4.60
C ALA A 93 -5.91 -6.86 -4.97
N ILE A 94 -7.12 -6.88 -5.55
CA ILE A 94 -7.95 -5.70 -5.83
C ILE A 94 -9.15 -5.72 -4.87
N ILE A 95 -9.41 -4.59 -4.20
CA ILE A 95 -10.64 -4.36 -3.43
C ILE A 95 -11.23 -3.02 -3.87
N SER A 96 -12.29 -3.06 -4.68
CA SER A 96 -12.86 -1.87 -5.30
C SER A 96 -14.39 -1.85 -5.29
N GLY A 97 -14.96 -0.67 -5.09
CA GLY A 97 -16.39 -0.41 -5.30
C GLY A 97 -16.83 -0.49 -6.77
N SER A 98 -15.92 -0.73 -7.70
CA SER A 98 -16.15 -0.93 -9.13
C SER A 98 -16.82 -2.27 -9.43
N PHE A 99 -16.74 -2.74 -10.67
CA PHE A 99 -17.52 -3.89 -11.16
C PHE A 99 -16.64 -5.05 -11.62
N ASP A 100 -17.15 -6.25 -11.44
CA ASP A 100 -16.48 -7.50 -11.78
C ASP A 100 -16.04 -7.61 -13.25
N VAL A 101 -16.84 -7.11 -14.19
CA VAL A 101 -16.52 -7.09 -15.61
C VAL A 101 -15.22 -6.30 -15.89
N VAL A 102 -15.01 -5.19 -15.21
CA VAL A 102 -13.79 -4.39 -15.32
C VAL A 102 -12.62 -5.05 -14.60
N ALA A 103 -12.87 -5.47 -13.35
CA ALA A 103 -11.84 -6.11 -12.55
C ALA A 103 -11.33 -7.42 -13.20
N GLN A 104 -12.19 -8.20 -13.86
CA GLN A 104 -11.76 -9.41 -14.56
C GLN A 104 -10.83 -9.09 -15.74
N THR A 105 -11.16 -8.06 -16.52
CA THR A 105 -10.29 -7.59 -17.62
C THR A 105 -8.90 -7.17 -17.10
N VAL A 106 -8.85 -6.45 -15.99
CA VAL A 106 -7.59 -6.01 -15.37
C VAL A 106 -6.82 -7.20 -14.79
N LYS A 107 -7.52 -8.13 -14.11
CA LYS A 107 -6.91 -9.38 -13.60
C LYS A 107 -6.23 -10.17 -14.71
N ASP A 108 -6.91 -10.32 -15.86
CA ASP A 108 -6.38 -11.09 -16.99
C ASP A 108 -5.16 -10.39 -17.62
N LYS A 109 -5.19 -9.04 -17.72
CA LYS A 109 -4.07 -8.25 -18.24
C LYS A 109 -2.83 -8.29 -17.32
N LEU A 110 -3.03 -8.22 -16.00
CA LEU A 110 -1.94 -8.09 -15.01
C LEU A 110 -1.60 -9.40 -14.28
N GLY A 111 -2.38 -10.46 -14.52
CA GLY A 111 -2.21 -11.75 -13.85
C GLY A 111 -2.51 -11.70 -12.36
N ILE A 112 -3.41 -10.83 -11.90
CA ILE A 112 -3.83 -10.74 -10.49
C ILE A 112 -4.82 -11.87 -10.22
N GLU A 113 -4.68 -12.57 -9.08
CA GLU A 113 -5.53 -13.72 -8.76
C GLU A 113 -6.82 -13.32 -8.05
N ASN A 114 -6.77 -12.35 -7.15
CA ASN A 114 -7.88 -11.99 -6.27
C ASN A 114 -8.40 -10.59 -6.57
N ALA A 115 -9.71 -10.47 -6.79
CA ALA A 115 -10.41 -9.20 -6.86
C ALA A 115 -11.78 -9.30 -6.20
N TYR A 116 -12.11 -8.31 -5.41
CA TYR A 116 -13.36 -8.17 -4.68
C TYR A 116 -14.03 -6.87 -5.12
N THR A 117 -15.14 -7.03 -5.82
CA THR A 117 -15.87 -5.92 -6.46
C THR A 117 -17.38 -6.18 -6.38
N ASN A 118 -18.15 -5.22 -6.88
CA ASN A 118 -19.56 -5.40 -7.07
C ASN A 118 -19.86 -6.02 -8.45
N SER A 119 -21.09 -6.48 -8.66
CA SER A 119 -21.53 -7.13 -9.90
C SER A 119 -22.82 -6.50 -10.37
N PHE A 120 -22.94 -6.29 -11.68
CA PHE A 120 -24.22 -5.96 -12.30
C PHE A 120 -25.14 -7.16 -12.33
N THR A 121 -26.44 -6.93 -12.09
CA THR A 121 -27.45 -7.94 -12.39
C THR A 121 -27.82 -7.88 -13.87
N VAL A 122 -27.72 -9.03 -14.57
CA VAL A 122 -27.91 -9.12 -16.02
C VAL A 122 -29.03 -10.08 -16.34
N GLU A 123 -29.98 -9.65 -17.19
CA GLU A 123 -31.04 -10.51 -17.79
C GLU A 123 -31.03 -10.32 -19.30
N ASP A 124 -31.09 -11.39 -20.05
CA ASP A 124 -31.10 -11.41 -21.53
C ASP A 124 -29.96 -10.57 -22.16
N GLY A 125 -28.74 -10.56 -21.52
CA GLY A 125 -27.56 -9.84 -21.98
C GLY A 125 -27.59 -8.33 -21.73
N LYS A 126 -28.53 -7.85 -20.90
CA LYS A 126 -28.68 -6.42 -20.56
C LYS A 126 -28.71 -6.24 -19.06
N LEU A 127 -28.23 -5.07 -18.61
CA LEU A 127 -28.33 -4.70 -17.20
C LEU A 127 -29.78 -4.50 -16.78
N THR A 128 -30.13 -4.97 -15.57
CA THR A 128 -31.44 -4.76 -14.95
C THR A 128 -31.53 -3.45 -14.18
N GLY A 129 -30.42 -2.73 -14.02
CA GLY A 129 -30.33 -1.54 -13.17
C GLY A 129 -30.09 -1.89 -11.69
N GLU A 130 -29.86 -3.17 -11.37
CA GLU A 130 -29.53 -3.61 -10.02
C GLU A 130 -28.05 -3.96 -9.88
N VAL A 131 -27.49 -3.72 -8.69
CA VAL A 131 -26.11 -4.03 -8.32
C VAL A 131 -26.08 -4.89 -7.06
N THR A 132 -25.21 -5.88 -7.04
CA THR A 132 -24.95 -6.76 -5.89
C THR A 132 -23.45 -6.81 -5.62
N GLY A 133 -23.07 -7.25 -4.42
CA GLY A 133 -21.67 -7.44 -4.10
C GLY A 133 -21.29 -6.99 -2.69
N PRO A 134 -20.09 -7.34 -2.24
CA PRO A 134 -19.65 -7.10 -0.87
C PRO A 134 -19.45 -5.62 -0.54
N LEU A 135 -19.23 -4.78 -1.55
CA LEU A 135 -18.94 -3.36 -1.38
C LEU A 135 -20.15 -2.45 -1.69
N VAL A 136 -21.34 -3.02 -1.94
CA VAL A 136 -22.57 -2.21 -2.04
C VAL A 136 -22.91 -1.58 -0.69
N SER A 137 -22.87 -2.38 0.40
CA SER A 137 -23.17 -1.94 1.76
C SER A 137 -22.04 -2.21 2.77
N GLY A 138 -21.02 -2.98 2.40
CA GLY A 138 -19.85 -3.29 3.20
C GLY A 138 -18.70 -2.30 3.01
N SER A 139 -17.71 -2.34 3.89
CA SER A 139 -16.50 -1.54 3.78
C SER A 139 -15.36 -2.33 3.12
N LYS A 140 -14.43 -1.63 2.48
CA LYS A 140 -13.20 -2.26 1.94
C LYS A 140 -12.38 -2.95 3.04
N LEU A 141 -12.40 -2.43 4.26
CA LEU A 141 -11.72 -3.05 5.40
C LEU A 141 -12.34 -4.39 5.79
N ASP A 142 -13.67 -4.52 5.75
CA ASP A 142 -14.32 -5.79 6.08
C ASP A 142 -13.96 -6.87 5.07
N VAL A 143 -13.95 -6.53 3.78
CA VAL A 143 -13.52 -7.41 2.69
C VAL A 143 -12.04 -7.79 2.83
N LEU A 144 -11.17 -6.82 3.16
CA LEU A 144 -9.75 -7.09 3.42
C LEU A 144 -9.58 -8.07 4.58
N LYS A 145 -10.31 -7.89 5.68
CA LYS A 145 -10.24 -8.81 6.83
C LYS A 145 -10.68 -10.23 6.47
N GLU A 146 -11.76 -10.38 5.70
CA GLU A 146 -12.19 -11.69 5.22
C GLU A 146 -11.12 -12.35 4.33
N HIS A 147 -10.46 -11.57 3.47
CA HIS A 147 -9.40 -12.08 2.62
C HIS A 147 -8.19 -12.58 3.40
N ILE A 148 -7.69 -11.79 4.37
CA ILE A 148 -6.49 -12.15 5.15
C ILE A 148 -6.76 -13.28 6.15
N GLU A 149 -7.97 -13.40 6.72
CA GLU A 149 -8.34 -14.53 7.61
C GLU A 149 -8.18 -15.89 6.92
N GLY A 150 -8.35 -15.95 5.59
CA GLY A 150 -8.16 -17.17 4.79
C GLY A 150 -6.72 -17.49 4.43
N ASN A 151 -5.76 -16.54 4.58
CA ASN A 151 -4.42 -16.59 4.00
C ASN A 151 -3.26 -16.48 5.00
N ASP A 152 -3.50 -16.66 6.30
CA ASP A 152 -2.48 -16.56 7.38
C ASP A 152 -1.66 -15.24 7.28
N THR A 153 -2.37 -14.15 7.05
CA THR A 153 -1.82 -12.81 6.91
C THR A 153 -2.50 -11.89 7.92
N SER A 154 -1.75 -10.98 8.54
CA SER A 154 -2.29 -9.95 9.45
C SER A 154 -2.35 -8.58 8.77
N LEU A 155 -3.12 -7.65 9.34
CA LEU A 155 -3.23 -6.28 8.80
C LEU A 155 -1.87 -5.55 8.77
N GLU A 156 -0.98 -5.86 9.71
CA GLU A 156 0.37 -5.30 9.79
C GLU A 156 1.28 -5.77 8.64
N GLU A 157 0.90 -6.87 7.97
CA GLU A 157 1.64 -7.43 6.82
C GLU A 157 1.04 -7.00 5.47
N VAL A 158 0.11 -6.02 5.49
CA VAL A 158 -0.59 -5.51 4.30
C VAL A 158 -0.13 -4.11 3.96
N VAL A 159 0.09 -3.86 2.67
CA VAL A 159 0.10 -2.52 2.09
C VAL A 159 -1.25 -2.25 1.43
N ALA A 160 -1.87 -1.12 1.74
CA ALA A 160 -3.14 -0.71 1.13
C ALA A 160 -2.94 0.58 0.32
N VAL A 161 -3.35 0.57 -0.94
CA VAL A 161 -3.21 1.69 -1.88
C VAL A 161 -4.58 2.14 -2.36
N GLY A 162 -4.88 3.43 -2.22
CA GLY A 162 -6.17 4.00 -2.64
C GLY A 162 -6.13 5.50 -2.80
N ASP A 163 -7.17 6.08 -3.42
CA ASP A 163 -7.30 7.51 -3.72
C ASP A 163 -8.53 8.17 -3.07
N GLY A 164 -9.55 7.39 -2.72
CA GLY A 164 -10.88 7.85 -2.33
C GLY A 164 -11.19 7.72 -0.82
N ALA A 165 -12.25 8.41 -0.39
CA ALA A 165 -12.71 8.36 1.01
C ALA A 165 -13.16 6.94 1.45
N ASN A 166 -13.58 6.10 0.51
CA ASN A 166 -13.93 4.70 0.73
C ASN A 166 -12.71 3.81 1.03
N ASP A 167 -11.47 4.29 0.74
CA ASP A 167 -10.22 3.59 1.02
C ASP A 167 -9.68 3.88 2.42
N ILE A 168 -10.12 4.97 3.06
CA ILE A 168 -9.56 5.45 4.32
C ILE A 168 -9.51 4.34 5.38
N SER A 169 -10.60 3.58 5.53
CA SER A 169 -10.64 2.51 6.55
C SER A 169 -9.61 1.40 6.29
N MET A 170 -9.37 1.07 5.03
CA MET A 170 -8.38 0.09 4.61
C MET A 170 -6.95 0.65 4.78
N ILE A 171 -6.71 1.88 4.33
CA ILE A 171 -5.44 2.60 4.44
C ILE A 171 -5.02 2.77 5.91
N GLU A 172 -5.93 3.22 6.80
CA GLU A 172 -5.62 3.41 8.22
C GLU A 172 -5.36 2.11 8.98
N SER A 173 -5.86 0.99 8.49
CA SER A 173 -5.78 -0.30 9.20
C SER A 173 -4.64 -1.19 8.71
N ALA A 174 -4.14 -0.97 7.51
CA ALA A 174 -3.01 -1.71 6.95
C ALA A 174 -1.69 -1.42 7.68
N GLY A 175 -0.71 -2.30 7.55
CA GLY A 175 0.66 -2.07 8.02
C GLY A 175 1.27 -0.83 7.40
N ILE A 176 1.03 -0.61 6.10
CA ILE A 176 1.40 0.60 5.37
C ILE A 176 0.20 1.06 4.54
N GLY A 177 -0.28 2.26 4.80
CA GLY A 177 -1.32 2.91 4.01
C GLY A 177 -0.73 3.91 3.03
N ILE A 178 -1.02 3.77 1.75
CA ILE A 178 -0.52 4.65 0.69
C ILE A 178 -1.69 5.40 0.04
N ALA A 179 -1.63 6.73 0.10
CA ALA A 179 -2.53 7.62 -0.64
C ALA A 179 -1.92 7.90 -2.02
N PHE A 180 -2.52 7.36 -3.08
CA PHE A 180 -2.04 7.51 -4.45
C PHE A 180 -2.88 8.53 -5.21
N ASN A 181 -2.29 9.65 -5.63
CA ASN A 181 -2.97 10.76 -6.31
C ASN A 181 -4.32 11.13 -5.66
N ALA A 182 -4.35 11.05 -4.33
CA ALA A 182 -5.55 11.03 -3.53
C ALA A 182 -6.03 12.44 -3.14
N LYS A 183 -7.27 12.50 -2.64
CA LYS A 183 -7.83 13.71 -2.02
C LYS A 183 -7.14 14.00 -0.69
N ASP A 184 -7.14 15.27 -0.27
CA ASP A 184 -6.47 15.70 0.97
C ASP A 184 -6.93 14.92 2.20
N SER A 185 -8.23 14.59 2.29
CA SER A 185 -8.78 13.77 3.39
C SER A 185 -8.21 12.35 3.46
N VAL A 186 -7.75 11.78 2.36
CA VAL A 186 -7.10 10.47 2.30
C VAL A 186 -5.60 10.61 2.64
N LYS A 187 -4.96 11.67 2.10
CA LYS A 187 -3.53 11.96 2.36
C LYS A 187 -3.26 12.18 3.85
N GLU A 188 -4.19 12.84 4.57
CA GLU A 188 -4.08 13.04 6.02
C GLU A 188 -4.13 11.74 6.83
N LYS A 189 -4.57 10.65 6.23
CA LYS A 189 -4.80 9.36 6.88
C LYS A 189 -3.80 8.29 6.48
N ALA A 190 -3.06 8.52 5.43
CA ALA A 190 -2.07 7.58 4.90
C ALA A 190 -0.71 7.75 5.59
N ASP A 191 0.07 6.68 5.60
CA ASP A 191 1.46 6.69 6.07
C ASP A 191 2.39 7.28 4.99
N VAL A 192 2.07 7.03 3.71
CA VAL A 192 2.82 7.49 2.54
C VAL A 192 1.89 8.19 1.56
N VAL A 193 2.36 9.28 0.97
CA VAL A 193 1.62 10.03 -0.06
C VAL A 193 2.41 10.03 -1.36
N VAL A 194 1.77 9.57 -2.43
CA VAL A 194 2.31 9.58 -3.80
C VAL A 194 1.38 10.43 -4.67
N ASP A 195 1.79 11.64 -5.02
CA ASP A 195 0.98 12.58 -5.79
C ASP A 195 1.13 12.41 -7.32
N GLU A 196 2.17 11.71 -7.74
CA GLU A 196 2.43 11.45 -9.15
C GLU A 196 1.54 10.31 -9.66
N LYS A 197 0.91 10.50 -10.83
CA LYS A 197 0.11 9.47 -11.51
C LYS A 197 1.02 8.42 -12.17
N ASP A 198 1.83 7.76 -11.37
CA ASP A 198 2.75 6.71 -11.79
C ASP A 198 2.90 5.67 -10.67
N LEU A 199 2.37 4.46 -10.89
CA LEU A 199 2.41 3.39 -9.90
C LEU A 199 3.83 2.88 -9.62
N THR A 200 4.82 3.17 -10.48
CA THR A 200 6.22 2.84 -10.16
C THR A 200 6.71 3.58 -8.91
N LYS A 201 6.13 4.75 -8.58
CA LYS A 201 6.45 5.48 -7.34
C LYS A 201 5.91 4.77 -6.10
N VAL A 202 4.74 4.14 -6.20
CA VAL A 202 4.20 3.27 -5.15
C VAL A 202 5.11 2.06 -4.96
N LEU A 203 5.57 1.46 -6.07
CA LEU A 203 6.53 0.35 -6.02
C LEU A 203 7.83 0.77 -5.32
N ASP A 204 8.41 1.92 -5.68
CA ASP A 204 9.64 2.44 -5.05
C ASP A 204 9.48 2.52 -3.52
N GLU A 205 8.35 3.02 -3.02
CA GLU A 205 8.06 3.12 -1.59
C GLU A 205 7.94 1.74 -0.93
N ILE A 206 7.23 0.79 -1.56
CA ILE A 206 7.07 -0.58 -1.03
C ILE A 206 8.43 -1.28 -0.95
N ILE A 207 9.23 -1.24 -2.01
CA ILE A 207 10.56 -1.88 -2.05
C ILE A 207 11.51 -1.27 -1.01
N ASN A 208 11.45 0.04 -0.80
CA ASN A 208 12.22 0.71 0.25
C ASN A 208 11.88 0.16 1.64
N GLN A 209 10.60 -0.07 1.92
CA GLN A 209 10.15 -0.64 3.20
C GLN A 209 10.60 -2.10 3.37
N LEU A 210 10.48 -2.93 2.32
CA LEU A 210 10.96 -4.32 2.35
C LEU A 210 12.47 -4.39 2.61
N SER A 211 13.23 -3.45 2.04
CA SER A 211 14.69 -3.42 2.21
C SER A 211 15.11 -3.05 3.64
N THR A 212 14.29 -2.28 4.36
CA THR A 212 14.52 -1.94 5.77
C THR A 212 14.21 -3.11 6.70
N ASP A 213 13.17 -3.90 6.41
CA ASP A 213 12.81 -5.10 7.20
C ASP A 213 13.90 -6.19 7.13
N VAL A 214 14.54 -6.38 5.97
CA VAL A 214 15.61 -7.39 5.79
C VAL A 214 16.87 -7.07 6.60
N VAL A 215 17.12 -5.80 6.90
CA VAL A 215 18.30 -5.39 7.70
C VAL A 215 18.08 -5.66 9.20
N GLU A 216 16.84 -5.68 9.68
CA GLU A 216 16.52 -5.98 11.08
C GLU A 216 16.60 -7.49 11.39
N ASP A 217 16.21 -8.36 10.46
CA ASP A 217 16.28 -9.81 10.64
C ASP A 217 17.74 -10.34 10.60
N ASP A 218 18.62 -9.74 9.78
CA ASP A 218 20.03 -10.13 9.66
C ASP A 218 20.87 -9.69 10.90
N GLU A 219 20.48 -8.63 11.60
CA GLU A 219 21.13 -8.21 12.84
C GLU A 219 20.75 -9.07 14.06
N THR A 220 19.55 -9.65 14.09
CA THR A 220 19.13 -10.56 15.18
C THR A 220 19.76 -11.94 15.06
N GLU A 221 19.93 -12.49 13.87
CA GLU A 221 20.66 -13.75 13.69
C GLU A 221 22.17 -13.62 13.97
N GLN A 222 22.79 -12.48 13.69
CA GLN A 222 24.22 -12.27 13.96
C GLN A 222 24.54 -12.00 15.44
N VAL A 223 23.58 -11.60 16.26
CA VAL A 223 23.78 -11.41 17.70
C VAL A 223 23.68 -12.74 18.45
N GLU A 224 22.84 -13.69 18.01
CA GLU A 224 22.79 -15.04 18.58
C GLU A 224 24.01 -15.90 18.18
N GLU A 225 24.55 -15.75 16.96
CA GLU A 225 25.80 -16.42 16.55
C GLU A 225 27.06 -15.83 17.22
N ALA A 226 27.03 -14.60 17.71
CA ALA A 226 28.19 -13.97 18.38
C ALA A 226 28.35 -14.38 19.87
N GLU A 227 27.30 -14.79 20.55
CA GLU A 227 27.39 -15.30 21.92
C GLU A 227 27.84 -16.78 22.01
N ASP A 228 27.60 -17.59 20.96
CA ASP A 228 28.08 -18.97 20.88
C ASP A 228 29.51 -19.09 20.33
N ALA A 229 30.15 -18.02 19.84
CA ALA A 229 31.48 -18.09 19.23
C ALA A 229 32.65 -17.88 20.21
N GLU A 230 32.41 -17.59 21.48
CA GLU A 230 33.51 -17.46 22.48
C GLU A 230 33.94 -18.79 23.12
N GLU A 231 33.28 -19.92 22.86
CA GLU A 231 33.63 -21.19 23.48
C GLU A 231 34.28 -22.26 22.55
N SER A 232 34.62 -21.92 21.30
CA SER A 232 35.27 -22.86 20.38
C SER A 232 36.48 -22.31 19.62
N THR A 233 37.48 -21.83 20.36
CA THR A 233 38.80 -21.60 19.79
C THR A 233 39.70 -22.83 20.00
N GLU A 234 39.50 -23.89 19.21
CA GLU A 234 40.59 -24.82 18.85
C GLU A 234 40.28 -25.52 17.50
N LYS A 235 41.20 -25.29 16.55
CA LYS A 235 41.35 -25.93 15.23
C LYS A 235 40.67 -25.30 14.04
N ALA A 236 41.21 -24.17 13.60
CA ALA A 236 41.08 -23.76 12.20
C ALA A 236 42.05 -24.60 11.35
N GLU A 237 41.54 -25.52 10.54
CA GLU A 237 42.29 -26.15 9.44
C GLU A 237 42.61 -25.09 8.35
N LYS A 238 43.87 -25.13 7.86
CA LYS A 238 44.36 -24.25 6.80
C LYS A 238 43.51 -24.43 5.54
N PRO A 239 43.11 -23.33 4.85
CA PRO A 239 42.37 -23.42 3.61
C PRO A 239 43.15 -24.21 2.57
N LYS A 240 42.49 -25.15 1.89
CA LYS A 240 43.04 -25.92 0.76
C LYS A 240 43.41 -24.93 -0.35
N LYS A 241 44.65 -25.10 -0.88
CA LYS A 241 45.13 -24.42 -2.07
C LYS A 241 44.36 -24.95 -3.29
N ASP A 242 43.25 -24.33 -3.63
CA ASP A 242 42.69 -24.45 -4.97
C ASP A 242 43.27 -23.36 -5.84
N GLY A 243 43.76 -23.77 -7.01
CA GLY A 243 44.73 -23.08 -7.83
C GLY A 243 44.43 -21.62 -8.15
N LEU A 244 45.44 -20.80 -7.93
CA LEU A 244 45.54 -19.51 -8.57
C LEU A 244 45.48 -19.70 -10.11
N PRO A 245 44.83 -18.80 -10.88
CA PRO A 245 44.85 -18.88 -12.32
C PRO A 245 46.32 -18.84 -12.79
N GLU A 246 46.68 -19.73 -13.73
CA GLU A 246 48.00 -19.73 -14.36
C GLU A 246 48.26 -18.34 -14.93
N SER A 247 49.29 -17.68 -14.42
CA SER A 247 49.73 -16.39 -14.98
C SER A 247 50.59 -16.63 -16.22
N ASP A 248 50.32 -15.94 -17.29
CA ASP A 248 51.16 -15.89 -18.52
C ASP A 248 52.51 -15.19 -18.29
N PHE A 249 53.03 -15.27 -17.07
CA PHE A 249 54.27 -14.63 -16.68
C PHE A 249 55.46 -15.42 -17.18
N VAL A 250 56.18 -14.80 -18.15
CA VAL A 250 57.43 -15.34 -18.72
C VAL A 250 58.60 -14.71 -18.00
N LEU A 251 59.49 -15.55 -17.41
CA LEU A 251 60.73 -15.08 -16.80
C LEU A 251 61.70 -14.59 -17.87
N ALA A 252 62.40 -13.50 -17.59
CA ALA A 252 63.45 -12.99 -18.47
C ALA A 252 64.65 -13.93 -18.54
N ASP A 253 65.30 -14.00 -19.70
CA ASP A 253 66.39 -14.94 -19.98
C ASP A 253 67.72 -14.62 -19.23
N THR A 254 67.82 -13.47 -18.54
CA THR A 254 69.03 -13.07 -17.83
C THR A 254 68.69 -12.78 -16.33
N MET A 255 69.65 -13.03 -15.44
CA MET A 255 69.52 -12.75 -14.00
C MET A 255 69.26 -11.26 -13.73
N GLU A 256 69.73 -10.36 -14.55
CA GLU A 256 69.47 -8.92 -14.40
C GLU A 256 68.04 -8.58 -14.84
N GLY A 257 67.53 -9.21 -15.90
CA GLY A 257 66.14 -9.09 -16.33
C GLY A 257 65.13 -9.64 -15.29
N VAL A 258 65.47 -10.78 -14.66
CA VAL A 258 64.66 -11.37 -13.59
C VAL A 258 64.60 -10.44 -12.36
N ARG A 259 65.72 -9.79 -11.96
CA ARG A 259 65.71 -8.83 -10.88
C ARG A 259 64.84 -7.61 -11.19
N LYS A 260 64.94 -7.07 -12.40
CA LYS A 260 64.10 -5.94 -12.84
C LYS A 260 62.61 -6.32 -12.83
N GLN A 261 62.26 -7.47 -13.35
CA GLN A 261 60.89 -7.96 -13.30
C GLN A 261 60.35 -8.12 -11.85
N LYS A 262 61.21 -8.58 -10.95
CA LYS A 262 60.86 -8.69 -9.52
C LYS A 262 60.59 -7.33 -8.92
N ASP A 263 61.49 -6.35 -9.14
CA ASP A 263 61.35 -4.98 -8.60
C ASP A 263 60.09 -4.30 -9.16
N GLU A 264 59.77 -4.50 -10.46
CA GLU A 264 58.55 -4.00 -11.10
C GLU A 264 57.28 -4.62 -10.46
N LYS A 265 57.30 -5.93 -10.21
CA LYS A 265 56.17 -6.60 -9.57
C LYS A 265 56.00 -6.28 -8.08
N GLU A 266 57.10 -6.07 -7.38
CA GLU A 266 57.06 -5.57 -5.99
C GLU A 266 56.49 -4.15 -5.90
N ALA A 267 56.80 -3.27 -6.86
CA ALA A 267 56.22 -1.93 -6.95
C ALA A 267 54.72 -1.99 -7.30
N GLU A 268 54.29 -2.90 -8.20
CA GLU A 268 52.88 -3.13 -8.56
C GLU A 268 52.10 -3.64 -7.36
N ILE A 269 52.65 -4.61 -6.61
CA ILE A 269 52.03 -5.16 -5.38
C ILE A 269 51.87 -4.05 -4.33
N ALA A 270 52.89 -3.21 -4.13
CA ALA A 270 52.84 -2.10 -3.19
C ALA A 270 51.70 -1.13 -3.53
N LYS A 271 51.57 -0.77 -4.82
CA LYS A 271 50.48 0.10 -5.31
C LYS A 271 49.08 -0.51 -5.08
N VAL A 272 48.89 -1.77 -5.48
CA VAL A 272 47.62 -2.46 -5.26
C VAL A 272 47.29 -2.60 -3.77
N THR A 273 48.28 -2.79 -2.93
CA THR A 273 48.11 -2.86 -1.49
C THR A 273 47.65 -1.50 -0.93
N GLU A 274 48.24 -0.42 -1.36
CA GLU A 274 47.83 0.94 -0.95
C GLU A 274 46.41 1.26 -1.42
N GLU A 275 46.05 0.94 -2.66
CA GLU A 275 44.70 1.10 -3.19
C GLU A 275 43.68 0.27 -2.36
N ARG A 276 44.01 -0.97 -2.01
CA ARG A 276 43.19 -1.81 -1.16
C ARG A 276 42.96 -1.23 0.24
N GLU A 277 44.01 -0.70 0.84
CA GLU A 277 43.93 -0.04 2.15
C GLU A 277 43.03 1.21 2.10
N GLU A 278 43.12 1.99 1.03
CA GLU A 278 42.25 3.13 0.81
C GLU A 278 40.80 2.73 0.63
N PHE A 279 40.50 1.71 -0.20
CA PHE A 279 39.15 1.17 -0.35
C PHE A 279 38.59 0.63 0.97
N ASN A 280 39.37 -0.05 1.78
CA ASN A 280 38.96 -0.53 3.09
C ASN A 280 38.64 0.62 4.04
N ARG A 281 39.38 1.72 3.98
CA ARG A 281 39.11 2.92 4.76
C ARG A 281 37.80 3.56 4.36
N ILE A 282 37.56 3.73 3.05
CA ILE A 282 36.32 4.27 2.51
C ILE A 282 35.13 3.38 2.89
N ALA A 283 35.26 2.06 2.73
CA ALA A 283 34.22 1.11 3.11
C ALA A 283 33.85 1.19 4.59
N LYS A 284 34.86 1.35 5.47
CA LYS A 284 34.61 1.50 6.91
C LYS A 284 33.89 2.81 7.23
N GLU A 285 34.23 3.90 6.55
CA GLU A 285 33.58 5.19 6.72
C GLU A 285 32.12 5.17 6.22
N GLN A 286 31.89 4.54 5.07
CA GLN A 286 30.52 4.36 4.52
C GLN A 286 29.65 3.50 5.44
N ARG A 287 30.19 2.43 6.02
CA ARG A 287 29.46 1.62 7.03
C ARG A 287 29.06 2.49 8.22
N LYS A 288 29.97 3.30 8.76
CA LYS A 288 29.65 4.18 9.89
C LYS A 288 28.52 5.18 9.56
N ILE A 289 28.57 5.80 8.38
CA ILE A 289 27.51 6.71 7.93
C ILE A 289 26.17 5.99 7.80
N ARG A 290 26.17 4.80 7.21
CA ARG A 290 24.98 3.95 7.10
C ARG A 290 24.39 3.65 8.47
N ASP A 291 25.22 3.23 9.43
CA ASP A 291 24.78 2.85 10.77
C ASP A 291 24.22 4.08 11.54
N GLU A 292 24.80 5.28 11.36
CA GLU A 292 24.28 6.54 11.92
C GLU A 292 22.93 6.92 11.30
N LEU A 293 22.75 6.73 9.98
CA LEU A 293 21.49 6.98 9.28
C LEU A 293 20.41 6.00 9.70
N ASN A 294 20.74 4.71 9.80
CA ASN A 294 19.80 3.67 10.25
C ASN A 294 19.32 3.92 11.68
N ALA A 295 20.23 4.33 12.59
CA ALA A 295 19.83 4.68 13.96
C ALA A 295 18.85 5.88 13.99
N SER A 296 19.10 6.91 13.19
CA SER A 296 18.22 8.07 13.06
C SER A 296 16.86 7.71 12.46
N LEU A 297 16.88 6.85 11.44
CA LEU A 297 15.65 6.34 10.80
C LEU A 297 14.79 5.57 11.80
N LYS A 298 15.40 4.65 12.56
CA LYS A 298 14.71 3.88 13.61
C LYS A 298 14.07 4.78 14.69
N GLU A 299 14.77 5.84 15.11
CA GLU A 299 14.20 6.81 16.07
C GLU A 299 12.99 7.54 15.48
N ASN A 300 13.07 7.96 14.22
CA ASN A 300 11.96 8.65 13.56
C ASN A 300 10.77 7.73 13.32
N LEU A 301 11.02 6.48 12.92
CA LEU A 301 9.97 5.46 12.77
C LEU A 301 9.23 5.20 14.08
N ASN A 302 9.94 5.05 15.20
CA ASN A 302 9.32 4.85 16.51
C ASN A 302 8.43 6.05 16.89
N LYS A 303 8.87 7.28 16.61
CA LYS A 303 8.05 8.48 16.84
C LYS A 303 6.80 8.48 15.96
N ALA A 304 6.92 8.07 14.71
CA ALA A 304 5.78 7.97 13.79
C ALA A 304 4.75 6.93 14.27
N ILE A 305 5.21 5.78 14.78
CA ILE A 305 4.36 4.75 15.37
C ILE A 305 3.63 5.29 16.61
N GLU A 306 4.32 6.03 17.49
CA GLU A 306 3.70 6.66 18.68
C GLU A 306 2.60 7.64 18.27
N PHE A 307 2.87 8.54 17.32
CA PHE A 307 1.87 9.47 16.80
C PHE A 307 0.68 8.77 16.13
N ARG A 308 0.95 7.69 15.38
CA ARG A 308 -0.11 6.86 14.78
C ARG A 308 -1.02 6.26 15.86
N ASN A 309 -0.45 5.71 16.91
CA ASN A 309 -1.21 5.13 18.01
C ASN A 309 -2.05 6.19 18.75
N GLU A 310 -1.49 7.38 19.01
CA GLU A 310 -2.21 8.50 19.58
C GLU A 310 -3.38 8.94 18.69
N ARG A 311 -3.15 9.06 17.37
CA ARG A 311 -4.19 9.36 16.38
C ARG A 311 -5.33 8.34 16.43
N ASN A 312 -4.99 7.06 16.45
CA ASN A 312 -5.99 5.98 16.48
C ASN A 312 -6.83 6.01 17.77
N GLU A 313 -6.24 6.33 18.91
CA GLU A 313 -6.99 6.54 20.17
C GLU A 313 -7.94 7.74 20.08
N ILE A 314 -7.50 8.82 19.45
CA ILE A 314 -8.34 10.01 19.25
C ILE A 314 -9.51 9.68 18.32
N ASN A 315 -9.24 9.01 17.19
CA ASN A 315 -10.27 8.60 16.23
C ASN A 315 -11.32 7.70 16.88
N LYS A 316 -10.92 6.75 17.71
CA LYS A 316 -11.85 5.92 18.49
C LYS A 316 -12.75 6.76 19.40
N LYS A 317 -12.21 7.76 20.10
CA LYS A 317 -13.00 8.66 20.93
C LYS A 317 -13.98 9.51 20.10
N VAL A 318 -13.57 9.95 18.93
CA VAL A 318 -14.44 10.69 17.99
C VAL A 318 -15.60 9.81 17.51
N GLU A 319 -15.37 8.56 17.16
CA GLU A 319 -16.42 7.65 16.75
C GLU A 319 -17.41 7.33 17.89
N GLU A 320 -16.92 7.13 19.10
CA GLU A 320 -17.76 6.97 20.28
C GLU A 320 -18.63 8.22 20.53
N ALA A 321 -18.06 9.41 20.33
CA ALA A 321 -18.79 10.68 20.47
C ALA A 321 -19.84 10.85 19.36
N LYS A 322 -19.52 10.53 18.10
CA LYS A 322 -20.49 10.52 16.98
C LYS A 322 -21.66 9.57 17.26
N LYS A 323 -21.38 8.36 17.76
CA LYS A 323 -22.41 7.37 18.12
C LYS A 323 -23.33 7.92 19.22
N ALA A 324 -22.76 8.49 20.28
CA ALA A 324 -23.53 9.10 21.36
C ALA A 324 -24.39 10.27 20.86
N ARG A 325 -23.87 11.10 19.94
CA ARG A 325 -24.63 12.19 19.29
C ARG A 325 -25.81 11.66 18.51
N ASN A 326 -25.63 10.60 17.71
CA ASN A 326 -26.70 10.00 16.93
C ASN A 326 -27.79 9.38 17.81
N GLU A 327 -27.42 8.71 18.90
CA GLU A 327 -28.38 8.20 19.88
C GLU A 327 -29.17 9.33 20.56
N ALA A 328 -28.52 10.46 20.88
CA ALA A 328 -29.18 11.62 21.43
C ALA A 328 -30.14 12.27 20.42
N ASN A 329 -29.75 12.39 19.16
CA ASN A 329 -30.62 12.90 18.08
C ASN A 329 -31.85 12.00 17.87
N ASN A 330 -31.69 10.69 17.92
CA ASN A 330 -32.80 9.74 17.82
C ASN A 330 -33.78 9.87 19.01
N LYS A 331 -33.25 10.10 20.22
CA LYS A 331 -34.09 10.39 21.39
C LYS A 331 -34.89 11.69 21.21
N ILE A 332 -34.29 12.73 20.63
CA ILE A 332 -35.01 13.99 20.35
C ILE A 332 -36.14 13.76 19.35
N ARG A 333 -35.88 12.99 18.25
CA ARG A 333 -36.92 12.68 17.25
C ARG A 333 -38.11 11.91 17.82
N ASN A 334 -37.86 11.06 18.81
CA ASN A 334 -38.87 10.19 19.42
C ASN A 334 -39.64 10.87 20.61
N LEU A 335 -39.26 12.08 20.99
CA LEU A 335 -39.99 12.84 22.02
C LEU A 335 -41.28 13.42 21.44
N GLU A 336 -42.43 13.01 21.97
CA GLU A 336 -43.69 13.62 21.63
C GLU A 336 -43.69 15.10 22.01
N TRP A 337 -44.17 15.95 21.11
CA TRP A 337 -44.10 17.41 21.18
C TRP A 337 -44.77 18.04 22.43
N SER A 338 -45.69 17.35 23.09
CA SER A 338 -46.49 17.84 24.17
C SER A 338 -45.89 17.68 25.59
N SER A 339 -44.96 16.75 25.79
CA SER A 339 -44.41 16.44 27.13
C SER A 339 -42.90 16.65 27.27
N GLY A 340 -42.18 16.83 26.18
CA GLY A 340 -40.73 16.70 26.14
C GLY A 340 -39.92 18.00 26.03
N LYS A 341 -40.50 19.20 26.08
CA LYS A 341 -39.77 20.45 25.81
C LYS A 341 -38.55 20.68 26.71
N ARG A 342 -38.63 20.31 27.98
CA ARG A 342 -37.51 20.43 28.94
C ARG A 342 -36.46 19.36 28.69
N ASP A 343 -36.86 18.14 28.38
CA ASP A 343 -35.94 17.03 28.11
C ASP A 343 -35.24 17.22 26.77
N LYS A 344 -35.94 17.76 25.78
CA LYS A 344 -35.37 18.16 24.50
C LYS A 344 -34.23 19.18 24.65
N ILE A 345 -34.47 20.26 25.41
CA ILE A 345 -33.43 21.28 25.67
C ILE A 345 -32.22 20.67 26.38
N LYS A 346 -32.41 19.73 27.29
CA LYS A 346 -31.34 19.07 28.01
C LYS A 346 -30.49 18.23 27.04
N ILE A 347 -31.12 17.46 26.17
CA ILE A 347 -30.44 16.61 25.13
C ILE A 347 -29.74 17.49 24.12
N GLU A 348 -30.33 18.57 23.62
CA GLU A 348 -29.71 19.55 22.74
C GLU A 348 -28.43 20.18 23.34
N ASN A 349 -28.42 20.44 24.65
CA ASN A 349 -27.23 20.93 25.33
C ASN A 349 -26.14 19.86 25.50
N GLU A 350 -26.52 18.59 25.61
CA GLU A 350 -25.57 17.47 25.62
C GLU A 350 -24.93 17.30 24.25
N ILE A 351 -25.71 17.38 23.15
CA ILE A 351 -25.21 17.33 21.76
C ILE A 351 -24.18 18.44 21.51
N LYS A 352 -24.47 19.68 21.88
CA LYS A 352 -23.51 20.78 21.71
C LYS A 352 -22.19 20.57 22.46
N LYS A 353 -22.18 19.84 23.56
CA LYS A 353 -20.93 19.47 24.25
C LYS A 353 -20.17 18.41 23.50
N ILE A 354 -20.88 17.44 22.90
CA ILE A 354 -20.29 16.37 22.09
C ILE A 354 -19.72 16.95 20.80
N ASP A 355 -20.45 17.82 20.11
CA ASP A 355 -19.98 18.50 18.88
C ASP A 355 -18.66 19.27 19.16
N LYS A 356 -18.55 19.94 20.31
CA LYS A 356 -17.32 20.64 20.72
C LYS A 356 -16.12 19.68 20.92
N ILE A 357 -16.37 18.44 21.30
CA ILE A 357 -15.32 17.41 21.46
C ILE A 357 -14.88 16.88 20.09
N ILE A 358 -15.80 16.80 19.13
CA ILE A 358 -15.51 16.32 17.75
C ILE A 358 -14.71 17.37 16.96
N GLU A 359 -14.88 18.67 17.29
CA GLU A 359 -14.20 19.80 16.61
C GLU A 359 -12.81 20.12 17.22
N THR A 360 -12.42 19.49 18.32
CA THR A 360 -11.10 19.66 18.98
C THR A 360 -10.15 18.52 18.65
#